data_b6a7f8e48feccfa1ccda479549c17d30
#
_entry.id   b6a7f8e48feccfa1ccda479549c17d30
#
_cell.length_a   1.000
_cell.length_b   1.000
_cell.length_c   1.000
_cell.angle_alpha   90.00
_cell.angle_beta   90.00
_cell.angle_gamma   90.00
#
_symmetry.space_group_name_H-M   'P 1'
#
loop_
_entity.id
_entity.type
_entity.pdbx_description
1 polymer ?
#
loop_
_entity_poly.entity_id
_entity_poly.type
_entity_poly.pdbx_seq_one_letter_code
_entity_poly.pdbx_strand_id
1 'polypeptide(L)'
;MLTNSGLLELKEDIVSSFTNGRTAHVTELSNVELQKLCSTMRERGFPTTQRETQEYRLRRKIYALCFDIGIIYGQSPEDWQMNYAKVDAFCISRGTVKKGLREQGAGELKKTLRQFSAIAAKAQAVKEREQTIAMLEREFNEAIRTENFELCDTLREQIEQHKTKHKTRKK
;
A
#
# COMPACT_ATOMS: atom_id res chain seq x y z
N MET A 1 -6.74 -18.12 11.06
CA MET A 1 -6.22 -18.82 12.25
C MET A 1 -5.43 -20.06 11.88
N LEU A 2 -6.08 -21.09 11.32
CA LEU A 2 -5.43 -22.38 11.00
C LEU A 2 -4.24 -22.24 10.04
N THR A 3 -4.29 -21.31 9.10
CA THR A 3 -3.20 -21.03 8.14
C THR A 3 -1.91 -20.53 8.80
N ASN A 4 -2.00 -19.81 9.93
CA ASN A 4 -0.83 -19.23 10.61
C ASN A 4 -0.25 -20.13 11.71
N SER A 5 -0.94 -21.22 12.04
CA SER A 5 -0.53 -22.16 13.10
C SER A 5 0.19 -23.42 12.60
N GLY A 6 0.35 -23.57 11.28
CA GLY A 6 0.87 -24.80 10.68
C GLY A 6 -0.14 -25.97 10.71
N LEU A 7 -1.37 -25.71 11.10
CA LEU A 7 -2.44 -26.71 11.21
C LEU A 7 -3.33 -26.81 9.96
N LEU A 8 -2.82 -26.34 8.81
CA LEU A 8 -3.61 -26.34 7.57
C LEU A 8 -4.03 -27.74 7.15
N GLU A 9 -3.11 -28.71 7.29
CA GLU A 9 -3.34 -30.14 6.96
C GLU A 9 -4.34 -30.81 7.90
N LEU A 10 -4.43 -30.32 9.16
CA LEU A 10 -5.36 -30.83 10.17
C LEU A 10 -6.66 -30.04 10.25
N LYS A 11 -6.87 -29.10 9.33
CA LYS A 11 -8.02 -28.19 9.36
C LYS A 11 -9.35 -28.92 9.38
N GLU A 12 -9.51 -29.90 8.52
CA GLU A 12 -10.75 -30.69 8.39
C GLU A 12 -11.01 -31.55 9.62
N ASP A 13 -9.97 -32.16 10.17
CA ASP A 13 -10.05 -32.96 11.40
C ASP A 13 -10.45 -32.11 12.61
N ILE A 14 -9.89 -30.91 12.72
CA ILE A 14 -10.22 -29.98 13.79
C ILE A 14 -11.69 -29.56 13.72
N VAL A 15 -12.18 -29.22 12.52
CA VAL A 15 -13.57 -28.81 12.31
C VAL A 15 -14.53 -29.99 12.56
N SER A 16 -14.21 -31.17 12.05
CA SER A 16 -14.99 -32.38 12.24
C SER A 16 -15.06 -32.75 13.71
N SER A 17 -13.95 -32.74 14.42
CA SER A 17 -13.90 -32.99 15.86
C SER A 17 -14.71 -31.95 16.67
N PHE A 18 -14.64 -30.67 16.31
CA PHE A 18 -15.38 -29.59 16.96
C PHE A 18 -16.89 -29.71 16.75
N THR A 19 -17.33 -30.19 15.59
CA THR A 19 -18.74 -30.34 15.22
C THR A 19 -19.30 -31.73 15.52
N ASN A 20 -18.56 -32.59 16.20
CA ASN A 20 -18.89 -33.99 16.43
C ASN A 20 -19.19 -34.75 15.11
N GLY A 21 -18.43 -34.48 14.06
CA GLY A 21 -18.58 -35.16 12.77
C GLY A 21 -19.68 -34.59 11.87
N ARG A 22 -20.35 -33.48 12.23
CA ARG A 22 -21.43 -32.89 11.42
C ARG A 22 -20.88 -32.31 10.11
N THR A 23 -19.73 -31.68 10.17
CA THR A 23 -19.02 -31.12 8.99
C THR A 23 -17.53 -31.07 9.23
N ALA A 24 -16.77 -31.17 8.12
CA ALA A 24 -15.33 -30.94 8.10
C ALA A 24 -14.98 -29.55 7.49
N HIS A 25 -15.95 -28.83 6.95
CA HIS A 25 -15.71 -27.58 6.23
C HIS A 25 -16.07 -26.36 7.08
N VAL A 26 -15.10 -25.41 7.16
CA VAL A 26 -15.27 -24.16 7.92
C VAL A 26 -16.40 -23.30 7.36
N THR A 27 -16.67 -23.39 6.05
CA THR A 27 -17.73 -22.65 5.37
C THR A 27 -19.15 -23.04 5.81
N GLU A 28 -19.29 -24.23 6.39
CA GLU A 28 -20.57 -24.76 6.89
C GLU A 28 -20.80 -24.48 8.38
N LEU A 29 -19.83 -23.84 9.05
CA LEU A 29 -19.97 -23.40 10.43
C LEU A 29 -20.81 -22.12 10.49
N SER A 30 -21.76 -22.11 11.43
CA SER A 30 -22.43 -20.84 11.79
C SER A 30 -21.45 -19.86 12.43
N ASN A 31 -21.78 -18.57 12.41
CA ASN A 31 -20.94 -17.53 13.04
C ASN A 31 -20.71 -17.81 14.54
N VAL A 32 -21.69 -18.39 15.24
CA VAL A 32 -21.56 -18.73 16.65
C VAL A 32 -20.58 -19.89 16.87
N GLU A 33 -20.65 -20.93 16.04
CA GLU A 33 -19.71 -22.06 16.07
C GLU A 33 -18.29 -21.61 15.72
N LEU A 34 -18.16 -20.75 14.73
CA LEU A 34 -16.86 -20.19 14.34
C LEU A 34 -16.22 -19.38 15.48
N GLN A 35 -17.01 -18.56 16.18
CA GLN A 35 -16.54 -17.82 17.35
C GLN A 35 -16.12 -18.76 18.49
N LYS A 36 -16.90 -19.80 18.77
CA LYS A 36 -16.56 -20.83 19.79
C LYS A 36 -15.29 -21.57 19.42
N LEU A 37 -15.15 -22.02 18.18
CA LEU A 37 -13.94 -22.68 17.70
C LEU A 37 -12.71 -21.76 17.88
N CYS A 38 -12.84 -20.50 17.51
CA CYS A 38 -11.77 -19.51 17.66
C CYS A 38 -11.41 -19.25 19.14
N SER A 39 -12.38 -19.20 20.06
CA SER A 39 -12.11 -19.04 21.50
C SER A 39 -11.43 -20.27 22.09
N THR A 40 -11.93 -21.47 21.78
CA THR A 40 -11.33 -22.73 22.23
C THR A 40 -9.88 -22.88 21.75
N MET A 41 -9.59 -22.50 20.50
CA MET A 41 -8.21 -22.52 19.99
C MET A 41 -7.29 -21.53 20.73
N ARG A 42 -7.81 -20.34 21.09
CA ARG A 42 -7.03 -19.38 21.91
C ARG A 42 -6.73 -19.92 23.30
N GLU A 43 -7.72 -20.49 23.97
CA GLU A 43 -7.59 -21.07 25.31
C GLU A 43 -6.56 -22.20 25.33
N ARG A 44 -6.46 -22.96 24.23
CA ARG A 44 -5.46 -24.02 24.04
C ARG A 44 -4.08 -23.51 23.59
N GLY A 45 -3.87 -22.18 23.56
CA GLY A 45 -2.57 -21.58 23.22
C GLY A 45 -2.21 -21.59 21.75
N PHE A 46 -3.14 -21.91 20.85
CA PHE A 46 -2.87 -21.80 19.42
C PHE A 46 -2.72 -20.32 19.01
N PRO A 47 -1.69 -19.98 18.22
CA PRO A 47 -1.48 -18.61 17.80
C PRO A 47 -2.67 -18.15 16.97
N THR A 48 -3.44 -17.23 17.55
CA THR A 48 -4.46 -16.52 16.80
C THR A 48 -3.79 -15.51 15.91
N THR A 49 -4.40 -15.17 14.77
CA THR A 49 -4.03 -13.96 14.03
C THR A 49 -3.88 -12.84 15.05
N GLN A 50 -2.68 -12.29 15.18
CA GLN A 50 -2.44 -11.16 16.07
C GLN A 50 -3.55 -10.14 15.79
N ARG A 51 -4.26 -9.70 16.83
CA ARG A 51 -5.15 -8.54 16.69
C ARG A 51 -4.35 -7.50 15.95
N GLU A 52 -4.84 -7.06 14.80
CA GLU A 52 -4.17 -6.02 14.03
C GLU A 52 -3.96 -4.83 14.96
N THR A 53 -2.77 -4.75 15.53
CA THR A 53 -2.42 -3.62 16.40
C THR A 53 -2.47 -2.34 15.59
N GLN A 54 -2.61 -1.21 16.26
CA GLN A 54 -2.58 0.08 15.59
C GLN A 54 -1.28 0.26 14.80
N GLU A 55 -0.16 -0.22 15.36
CA GLU A 55 1.15 -0.20 14.71
C GLU A 55 1.17 -1.03 13.42
N TYR A 56 0.59 -2.22 13.45
CA TYR A 56 0.49 -3.08 12.27
C TYR A 56 -0.32 -2.40 11.15
N ARG A 57 -1.46 -1.80 11.47
CA ARG A 57 -2.30 -1.06 10.51
C ARG A 57 -1.55 0.14 9.92
N LEU A 58 -0.81 0.88 10.74
CA LEU A 58 -0.01 2.01 10.29
C LEU A 58 1.14 1.57 9.38
N ARG A 59 1.84 0.49 9.71
CA ARG A 59 2.91 -0.07 8.86
C ARG A 59 2.36 -0.52 7.52
N ARG A 60 1.23 -1.24 7.49
CA ARG A 60 0.58 -1.63 6.23
C ARG A 60 0.28 -0.43 5.34
N LYS A 61 -0.27 0.66 5.90
CA LYS A 61 -0.54 1.90 5.13
C LYS A 61 0.75 2.52 4.58
N ILE A 62 1.82 2.53 5.36
CA ILE A 62 3.11 3.06 4.91
C ILE A 62 3.68 2.21 3.77
N TYR A 63 3.64 0.87 3.88
CA TYR A 63 4.09 -0.02 2.80
C TYR A 63 3.26 0.15 1.52
N ALA A 64 1.94 0.31 1.62
CA ALA A 64 1.09 0.60 0.47
C ALA A 64 1.52 1.91 -0.23
N LEU A 65 1.73 2.99 0.52
CA LEU A 65 2.25 4.24 -0.04
C LEU A 65 3.63 4.08 -0.68
N CYS A 66 4.53 3.29 -0.06
CA CYS A 66 5.85 3.00 -0.62
C CYS A 66 5.75 2.26 -1.97
N PHE A 67 4.77 1.38 -2.12
CA PHE A 67 4.49 0.70 -3.38
C PHE A 67 3.96 1.68 -4.43
N ASP A 68 2.98 2.52 -4.06
CA ASP A 68 2.36 3.51 -4.96
C ASP A 68 3.39 4.52 -5.52
N ILE A 69 4.39 4.90 -4.71
CA ILE A 69 5.45 5.83 -5.12
C ILE A 69 6.69 5.14 -5.71
N GLY A 70 6.67 3.81 -5.85
CA GLY A 70 7.73 3.04 -6.50
C GLY A 70 9.01 2.86 -5.67
N ILE A 71 8.98 3.06 -4.36
CA ILE A 71 10.12 2.75 -3.46
C ILE A 71 10.28 1.24 -3.34
N ILE A 72 9.17 0.50 -3.31
CA ILE A 72 9.13 -0.95 -3.24
C ILE A 72 8.38 -1.52 -4.43
N TYR A 73 8.72 -2.75 -4.80
CA TYR A 73 8.16 -3.46 -5.95
C TYR A 73 8.24 -4.98 -5.75
N GLY A 74 7.55 -5.72 -6.62
CA GLY A 74 7.52 -7.18 -6.60
C GLY A 74 6.62 -7.75 -5.51
N GLN A 75 6.40 -9.06 -5.58
CA GLN A 75 5.50 -9.79 -4.66
C GLN A 75 6.10 -11.11 -4.20
N SER A 76 7.34 -11.44 -4.60
CA SER A 76 8.02 -12.64 -4.15
C SER A 76 8.50 -12.50 -2.69
N PRO A 77 8.75 -13.60 -1.98
CA PRO A 77 9.30 -13.56 -0.62
C PRO A 77 10.65 -12.84 -0.54
N GLU A 78 11.50 -12.97 -1.57
CA GLU A 78 12.79 -12.29 -1.66
C GLU A 78 12.60 -10.77 -1.84
N ASP A 79 11.65 -10.36 -2.67
CA ASP A 79 11.28 -8.95 -2.84
C ASP A 79 10.85 -8.34 -1.51
N TRP A 80 10.08 -9.06 -0.69
CA TRP A 80 9.64 -8.56 0.60
C TRP A 80 10.81 -8.25 1.55
N GLN A 81 11.82 -9.11 1.62
CA GLN A 81 13.00 -8.84 2.47
C GLN A 81 13.75 -7.59 2.00
N MET A 82 13.99 -7.47 0.69
CA MET A 82 14.63 -6.30 0.10
C MET A 82 13.79 -5.03 0.31
N ASN A 83 12.47 -5.14 0.17
CA ASN A 83 11.56 -4.02 0.35
C ASN A 83 11.55 -3.52 1.80
N TYR A 84 11.55 -4.41 2.79
CA TYR A 84 11.68 -4.02 4.19
C TYR A 84 12.99 -3.27 4.45
N ALA A 85 14.11 -3.78 3.96
CA ALA A 85 15.41 -3.13 4.10
C ALA A 85 15.45 -1.75 3.43
N LYS A 86 14.85 -1.58 2.25
CA LYS A 86 14.76 -0.29 1.55
C LYS A 86 13.95 0.74 2.33
N VAL A 87 12.78 0.34 2.86
CA VAL A 87 11.94 1.25 3.65
C VAL A 87 12.62 1.63 4.95
N ASP A 88 13.26 0.69 5.64
CA ASP A 88 14.02 0.96 6.87
C ASP A 88 15.21 1.90 6.60
N ALA A 89 15.98 1.65 5.55
CA ALA A 89 17.08 2.53 5.13
C ALA A 89 16.60 3.95 4.79
N PHE A 90 15.45 4.08 4.12
CA PHE A 90 14.83 5.38 3.88
C PHE A 90 14.41 6.06 5.19
N CYS A 91 13.75 5.34 6.10
CA CYS A 91 13.31 5.89 7.39
C CYS A 91 14.48 6.35 8.25
N ILE A 92 15.59 5.62 8.27
CA ILE A 92 16.81 5.96 9.02
C ILE A 92 17.51 7.18 8.40
N SER A 93 17.69 7.18 7.07
CA SER A 93 18.48 8.22 6.39
C SER A 93 17.69 9.52 6.15
N ARG A 94 16.45 9.41 5.69
CA ARG A 94 15.60 10.54 5.24
C ARG A 94 14.31 10.70 6.04
N GLY A 95 13.99 9.75 6.91
CA GLY A 95 12.79 9.80 7.74
C GLY A 95 12.85 10.91 8.80
N THR A 96 11.69 11.43 9.20
CA THR A 96 11.58 12.41 10.30
C THR A 96 11.89 11.81 11.65
N VAL A 97 11.70 10.50 11.83
CA VAL A 97 11.90 9.78 13.10
C VAL A 97 13.32 9.20 13.24
N LYS A 98 14.02 8.96 12.12
CA LYS A 98 15.38 8.40 12.09
C LYS A 98 15.52 7.01 12.74
N LYS A 99 14.47 6.19 12.66
CA LYS A 99 14.43 4.80 13.14
C LYS A 99 13.85 3.88 12.09
N GLY A 100 14.24 2.62 12.07
CA GLY A 100 13.61 1.59 11.25
C GLY A 100 12.11 1.49 11.53
N LEU A 101 11.33 1.15 10.51
CA LEU A 101 9.86 1.16 10.59
C LEU A 101 9.33 0.19 11.67
N ARG A 102 10.05 -0.91 11.91
CA ARG A 102 9.67 -1.91 12.91
C ARG A 102 9.91 -1.43 14.34
N GLU A 103 10.87 -0.53 14.54
CA GLU A 103 11.25 0.02 15.84
C GLU A 103 10.36 1.20 16.26
N GLN A 104 9.56 1.72 15.34
CA GLN A 104 8.70 2.87 15.58
C GLN A 104 7.42 2.47 16.31
N GLY A 105 7.10 3.19 17.39
CA GLY A 105 5.81 3.11 18.09
C GLY A 105 4.71 3.85 17.35
N ALA A 106 3.45 3.69 17.81
CA ALA A 106 2.26 4.22 17.14
C ALA A 106 2.32 5.74 16.86
N GLY A 107 2.87 6.54 17.78
CA GLY A 107 3.03 7.99 17.61
C GLY A 107 4.06 8.35 16.54
N GLU A 108 5.18 7.62 16.48
CA GLU A 108 6.25 7.79 15.51
C GLU A 108 5.78 7.34 14.12
N LEU A 109 5.08 6.21 14.04
CA LEU A 109 4.48 5.71 12.80
C LEU A 109 3.47 6.69 12.18
N LYS A 110 2.71 7.43 12.99
CA LYS A 110 1.83 8.50 12.49
C LYS A 110 2.62 9.63 11.83
N LYS A 111 3.78 10.01 12.38
CA LYS A 111 4.67 11.03 11.78
C LYS A 111 5.26 10.52 10.46
N THR A 112 5.75 9.29 10.45
CA THR A 112 6.27 8.63 9.25
C THR A 112 5.19 8.49 8.18
N LEU A 113 3.95 8.09 8.53
CA LEU A 113 2.83 8.01 7.60
C LEU A 113 2.52 9.38 6.96
N ARG A 114 2.51 10.47 7.74
CA ARG A 114 2.31 11.84 7.20
C ARG A 114 3.41 12.20 6.20
N GLN A 115 4.66 11.85 6.49
CA GLN A 115 5.78 12.07 5.57
C GLN A 115 5.59 11.33 4.25
N PHE A 116 5.29 10.02 4.29
CA PHE A 116 5.05 9.23 3.09
C PHE A 116 3.81 9.69 2.31
N SER A 117 2.74 10.08 3.01
CA SER A 117 1.56 10.67 2.36
C SER A 117 1.89 11.96 1.62
N ALA A 118 2.73 12.83 2.18
CA ALA A 118 3.17 14.05 1.52
C ALA A 118 4.05 13.76 0.28
N ILE A 119 4.90 12.72 0.35
CA ILE A 119 5.71 12.27 -0.79
C ILE A 119 4.81 11.71 -1.89
N ALA A 120 3.84 10.85 -1.53
CA ALA A 120 2.89 10.26 -2.46
C ALA A 120 2.05 11.35 -3.18
N ALA A 121 1.54 12.32 -2.43
CA ALA A 121 0.78 13.44 -3.01
C ALA A 121 1.62 14.25 -4.00
N LYS A 122 2.91 14.47 -3.71
CA LYS A 122 3.82 15.15 -4.65
C LYS A 122 4.08 14.31 -5.90
N ALA A 123 4.32 13.01 -5.74
CA ALA A 123 4.55 12.09 -6.86
C ALA A 123 3.30 12.02 -7.77
N GLN A 124 2.12 11.93 -7.17
CA GLN A 124 0.86 11.91 -7.90
C GLN A 124 0.64 13.23 -8.68
N ALA A 125 0.88 14.38 -8.06
CA ALA A 125 0.75 15.68 -8.73
C ALA A 125 1.72 15.84 -9.90
N VAL A 126 2.93 15.25 -9.83
CA VAL A 126 3.87 15.23 -10.96
C VAL A 126 3.34 14.36 -12.09
N LYS A 127 2.85 13.16 -11.75
CA LYS A 127 2.30 12.21 -12.74
C LYS A 127 1.08 12.80 -13.47
N GLU A 128 0.15 13.40 -12.73
CA GLU A 128 -1.04 14.06 -13.31
C GLU A 128 -0.64 15.17 -14.27
N ARG A 129 0.37 15.96 -13.89
CA ARG A 129 0.86 17.03 -14.76
C ARG A 129 1.53 16.49 -16.02
N GLU A 130 2.34 15.46 -15.92
CA GLU A 130 2.96 14.80 -17.08
C GLU A 130 1.90 14.25 -18.04
N GLN A 131 0.84 13.64 -17.48
CA GLN A 131 -0.31 13.18 -18.27
C GLN A 131 -1.02 14.35 -18.97
N THR A 132 -1.23 15.48 -18.27
CA THR A 132 -1.86 16.66 -18.85
C THR A 132 -0.99 17.22 -19.98
N ILE A 133 0.32 17.35 -19.80
CA ILE A 133 1.23 17.81 -20.85
C ILE A 133 1.20 16.86 -22.05
N ALA A 134 1.24 15.56 -21.83
CA ALA A 134 1.20 14.57 -22.91
C ALA A 134 -0.14 14.62 -23.69
N MET A 135 -1.26 14.92 -23.02
CA MET A 135 -2.54 15.13 -23.66
C MET A 135 -2.51 16.40 -24.54
N LEU A 136 -2.08 17.52 -23.98
CA LEU A 136 -1.96 18.79 -24.72
C LEU A 136 -1.00 18.69 -25.91
N GLU A 137 0.10 17.95 -25.79
CA GLU A 137 1.03 17.72 -26.91
C GLU A 137 0.39 16.86 -28.03
N ARG A 138 -0.50 15.93 -27.70
CA ARG A 138 -1.28 15.18 -28.71
C ARG A 138 -2.26 16.09 -29.44
N GLU A 139 -3.01 16.91 -28.71
CA GLU A 139 -3.95 17.88 -29.28
C GLU A 139 -3.24 18.91 -30.15
N PHE A 140 -2.06 19.37 -29.73
CA PHE A 140 -1.22 20.27 -30.51
C PHE A 140 -0.79 19.64 -31.85
N ASN A 141 -0.34 18.38 -31.83
CA ASN A 141 0.01 17.67 -33.06
C ASN A 141 -1.18 17.48 -34.01
N GLU A 142 -2.38 17.28 -33.47
CA GLU A 142 -3.59 17.18 -34.28
C GLU A 142 -3.98 18.54 -34.86
N ALA A 143 -3.86 19.63 -34.09
CA ALA A 143 -4.09 20.99 -34.56
C ALA A 143 -3.15 21.37 -35.72
N ILE A 144 -1.89 20.94 -35.67
CA ILE A 144 -0.95 21.11 -36.79
C ILE A 144 -1.44 20.35 -38.03
N ARG A 145 -1.90 19.11 -37.91
CA ARG A 145 -2.39 18.30 -39.03
C ARG A 145 -3.63 18.89 -39.68
N THR A 146 -4.46 19.57 -38.92
CA THR A 146 -5.68 20.22 -39.37
C THR A 146 -5.46 21.70 -39.77
N GLU A 147 -4.22 22.18 -39.77
CA GLU A 147 -3.82 23.55 -40.07
C GLU A 147 -4.55 24.63 -39.24
N ASN A 148 -4.94 24.25 -38.00
CA ASN A 148 -5.62 25.16 -37.07
C ASN A 148 -4.59 25.93 -36.23
N PHE A 149 -4.06 27.00 -36.77
CA PHE A 149 -2.96 27.78 -36.18
C PHE A 149 -3.37 28.50 -34.89
N GLU A 150 -4.60 29.01 -34.79
CA GLU A 150 -5.08 29.65 -33.55
C GLU A 150 -5.11 28.67 -32.35
N LEU A 151 -5.54 27.43 -32.60
CA LEU A 151 -5.53 26.37 -31.60
C LEU A 151 -4.08 25.99 -31.25
N CYS A 152 -3.17 25.96 -32.22
CA CYS A 152 -1.77 25.68 -31.97
C CYS A 152 -1.14 26.69 -30.99
N ASP A 153 -1.38 28.00 -31.20
CA ASP A 153 -0.83 29.04 -30.33
C ASP A 153 -1.38 28.90 -28.88
N THR A 154 -2.71 28.67 -28.75
CA THR A 154 -3.35 28.47 -27.45
C THR A 154 -2.77 27.25 -26.69
N LEU A 155 -2.64 26.12 -27.38
CA LEU A 155 -2.12 24.88 -26.79
C LEU A 155 -0.64 25.01 -26.40
N ARG A 156 0.16 25.73 -27.22
CA ARG A 156 1.56 26.02 -26.93
C ARG A 156 1.71 26.81 -25.62
N GLU A 157 0.89 27.84 -25.43
CA GLU A 157 0.89 28.62 -24.18
C GLU A 157 0.52 27.76 -22.97
N GLN A 158 -0.51 26.91 -23.09
CA GLN A 158 -0.93 26.00 -22.02
C GLN A 158 0.18 25.01 -21.64
N ILE A 159 0.84 24.39 -22.63
CA ILE A 159 1.97 23.48 -22.41
C ILE A 159 3.10 24.21 -21.67
N GLU A 160 3.43 25.42 -22.07
CA GLU A 160 4.51 26.21 -21.45
C GLU A 160 4.15 26.59 -20.00
N GLN A 161 2.90 26.97 -19.74
CA GLN A 161 2.41 27.24 -18.38
C GLN A 161 2.53 26.01 -17.48
N HIS A 162 2.20 24.81 -18.00
CA HIS A 162 2.36 23.57 -17.26
C HIS A 162 3.85 23.22 -17.04
N LYS A 163 4.75 23.53 -17.96
CA LYS A 163 6.20 23.32 -17.85
C LYS A 163 6.85 24.29 -16.86
N THR A 164 6.43 25.54 -16.78
CA THR A 164 7.07 26.59 -15.96
C THR A 164 6.64 26.58 -14.49
N LYS A 165 5.40 26.21 -14.18
CA LYS A 165 4.90 26.11 -12.77
C LYS A 165 5.78 25.27 -11.84
N HIS A 166 6.76 24.54 -12.37
CA HIS A 166 7.71 23.74 -11.57
C HIS A 166 9.01 24.48 -11.23
N LYS A 167 9.44 25.46 -12.03
CA LYS A 167 10.70 26.18 -11.79
C LYS A 167 10.62 27.09 -10.56
N THR A 168 9.46 27.66 -10.31
CA THR A 168 9.23 28.63 -9.20
C THR A 168 9.13 28.01 -7.81
N ARG A 169 8.93 26.69 -7.68
CA ARG A 169 8.83 26.00 -6.37
C ARG A 169 10.16 25.41 -5.86
N LYS A 170 11.25 25.57 -6.60
CA LYS A 170 12.60 25.07 -6.22
C LYS A 170 13.54 26.17 -5.68
N LYS A 171 13.06 27.39 -5.48
CA LYS A 171 13.72 28.45 -4.71
C LYS A 171 13.01 28.52 -3.35
#